data_6e0191164fc1e9b06632152f45a58a5b
#
_entry.id   6e0191164fc1e9b06632152f45a58a5b
#
_cell.length_a   1.000
_cell.length_b   1.000
_cell.length_c   1.000
_cell.angle_alpha   90.00
_cell.angle_beta   90.00
_cell.angle_gamma   90.00
#
_symmetry.space_group_name_H-M   'P 1'
#
loop_
_entity.id
_entity.type
_entity.pdbx_description
1 polymer ?
#
loop_
_entity_poly.entity_id
_entity_poly.type
_entity_poly.pdbx_seq_one_letter_code
_entity_poly.pdbx_strand_id
1 'polypeptide(L)'
;MIDENEIFGKFQFEVYSIYDSEAVVHSKKYKYTSFCFVKTSGVVYSIKYALNKIANAVYNRTIGYYHSYPLHRQIVKNVKKTPNDYAAILLEGSSLDACYLKEKTRLPIIQRIHNTPTRPLGKFGVLCAKSTDLYLGISKYICDVLRAEEGKYSNNIELLYNSIPFKYFKTKITHESKMAIRKDLGFAPNDFIVMFSGRLREYKGVKELLLAIEKCKDNPQIKLLIVGSHIFSSNVSSPFIASLKPIIERLGDRVKFTGYVKYEAMYKYYQVADICSFPSTWEEPFALTCLEGITSGKPVVITNSGGMPEMVDDKCSIIVPNDASLSDNLAKSYIMLSKDKGRIEAMSKAASDRAELFSPENQYKCFVNLMNKYVKI
;
A
#
# COMPACT_ATOMS: atom_id res chain seq x y z
N MET A 1 -12.56 -4.97 -1.90
CA MET A 1 -13.69 -4.92 -2.87
C MET A 1 -14.26 -6.29 -3.21
N ILE A 2 -13.46 -7.27 -3.62
CA ILE A 2 -13.97 -8.61 -3.98
C ILE A 2 -14.62 -9.29 -2.78
N ASP A 3 -13.94 -9.32 -1.62
CA ASP A 3 -14.48 -9.96 -0.41
C ASP A 3 -15.80 -9.28 0.04
N GLU A 4 -15.92 -7.96 -0.05
CA GLU A 4 -17.16 -7.24 0.27
C GLU A 4 -18.24 -7.50 -0.77
N ASN A 5 -17.87 -7.66 -2.04
CA ASN A 5 -18.84 -8.03 -3.07
C ASN A 5 -19.44 -9.42 -2.84
N GLU A 6 -18.67 -10.36 -2.26
CA GLU A 6 -19.21 -11.67 -1.86
C GLU A 6 -20.27 -11.56 -0.74
N ILE A 7 -20.20 -10.51 0.09
CA ILE A 7 -21.20 -10.23 1.13
C ILE A 7 -22.43 -9.54 0.55
N PHE A 8 -22.22 -8.53 -0.30
CA PHE A 8 -23.31 -7.65 -0.76
C PHE A 8 -23.90 -8.04 -2.13
N GLY A 9 -23.17 -8.80 -2.94
CA GLY A 9 -23.65 -9.37 -4.22
C GLY A 9 -24.09 -8.37 -5.28
N LYS A 10 -23.52 -7.14 -5.29
CA LYS A 10 -23.95 -6.09 -6.24
C LYS A 10 -23.42 -6.28 -7.65
N PHE A 11 -22.24 -6.90 -7.79
CA PHE A 11 -21.59 -7.08 -9.07
C PHE A 11 -21.24 -8.54 -9.32
N GLN A 12 -21.12 -8.88 -10.61
CA GLN A 12 -20.42 -10.08 -11.05
C GLN A 12 -19.05 -9.62 -11.55
N PHE A 13 -17.98 -10.04 -10.87
CA PHE A 13 -16.61 -9.75 -11.31
C PHE A 13 -16.05 -10.91 -12.12
N GLU A 14 -15.40 -10.60 -13.23
CA GLU A 14 -14.51 -11.51 -13.91
C GLU A 14 -13.09 -10.97 -13.81
N VAL A 15 -12.25 -11.64 -13.03
CA VAL A 15 -10.87 -11.21 -12.73
C VAL A 15 -9.90 -11.92 -13.64
N TYR A 16 -9.12 -11.15 -14.38
CA TYR A 16 -8.04 -11.66 -15.22
C TYR A 16 -6.70 -11.44 -14.56
N SER A 17 -5.92 -12.50 -14.40
CA SER A 17 -4.59 -12.45 -13.80
C SER A 17 -3.63 -13.40 -14.50
N ILE A 18 -2.33 -13.17 -14.31
CA ILE A 18 -1.30 -14.16 -14.67
C ILE A 18 -1.48 -15.37 -13.76
N TYR A 19 -1.25 -16.55 -14.30
CA TYR A 19 -1.39 -17.80 -13.57
C TYR A 19 -0.45 -17.84 -12.35
N ASP A 20 -1.04 -18.11 -11.21
CA ASP A 20 -0.39 -18.38 -9.94
C ASP A 20 -1.11 -19.52 -9.23
N SER A 21 -0.38 -20.54 -8.75
CA SER A 21 -0.97 -21.75 -8.18
C SER A 21 -1.71 -21.51 -6.86
N GLU A 22 -1.19 -20.62 -6.01
CA GLU A 22 -1.84 -20.27 -4.74
C GLU A 22 -3.10 -19.44 -5.00
N ALA A 23 -3.01 -18.48 -5.93
CA ALA A 23 -4.17 -17.68 -6.32
C ALA A 23 -5.31 -18.54 -6.89
N VAL A 24 -5.01 -19.60 -7.66
CA VAL A 24 -6.00 -20.56 -8.16
C VAL A 24 -6.73 -21.28 -7.01
N VAL A 25 -6.03 -21.68 -5.97
CA VAL A 25 -6.64 -22.30 -4.80
C VAL A 25 -7.56 -21.32 -4.08
N HIS A 26 -7.07 -20.11 -3.84
CA HIS A 26 -7.83 -19.06 -3.15
C HIS A 26 -9.05 -18.57 -3.92
N SER A 27 -9.02 -18.62 -5.26
CA SER A 27 -10.13 -18.14 -6.09
C SER A 27 -11.42 -18.96 -5.97
N LYS A 28 -11.31 -20.21 -5.58
CA LYS A 28 -12.45 -21.17 -5.51
C LYS A 28 -13.51 -20.80 -4.46
N LYS A 29 -13.19 -19.93 -3.50
CA LYS A 29 -14.11 -19.54 -2.42
C LYS A 29 -15.14 -18.49 -2.82
N TYR A 30 -14.99 -17.85 -4.00
CA TYR A 30 -15.82 -16.72 -4.41
C TYR A 30 -17.01 -17.18 -5.25
N LYS A 31 -18.20 -16.67 -4.93
CA LYS A 31 -19.46 -16.95 -5.61
C LYS A 31 -19.79 -15.93 -6.70
N TYR A 32 -19.53 -14.65 -6.44
CA TYR A 32 -19.82 -13.53 -7.35
C TYR A 32 -18.60 -13.07 -8.13
N THR A 33 -17.52 -13.81 -8.05
CA THR A 33 -16.28 -13.49 -8.76
C THR A 33 -15.73 -14.72 -9.44
N SER A 34 -15.66 -14.68 -10.76
CA SER A 34 -14.96 -15.67 -11.58
C SER A 34 -13.51 -15.23 -11.84
N PHE A 35 -12.62 -16.19 -12.03
CA PHE A 35 -11.19 -15.91 -12.24
C PHE A 35 -10.70 -16.59 -13.52
N CYS A 36 -10.07 -15.81 -14.37
CA CYS A 36 -9.40 -16.27 -15.58
C CYS A 36 -7.86 -16.12 -15.42
N PHE A 37 -7.18 -17.22 -15.16
CA PHE A 37 -5.74 -17.25 -15.03
C PHE A 37 -5.08 -17.56 -16.37
N VAL A 38 -4.28 -16.60 -16.86
CA VAL A 38 -3.61 -16.71 -18.15
C VAL A 38 -2.17 -17.17 -17.96
N LYS A 39 -1.81 -18.32 -18.53
CA LYS A 39 -0.43 -18.83 -18.53
C LYS A 39 0.41 -18.05 -19.53
N THR A 40 1.54 -17.55 -19.09
CA THR A 40 2.54 -16.90 -19.95
C THR A 40 3.74 -17.85 -20.09
N SER A 41 4.18 -18.12 -21.34
CA SER A 41 5.40 -18.91 -21.54
C SER A 41 6.63 -18.02 -21.32
N GLY A 42 7.56 -18.45 -20.46
CA GLY A 42 8.78 -17.72 -20.13
C GLY A 42 9.66 -17.40 -21.35
N VAL A 43 9.70 -18.28 -22.34
CA VAL A 43 10.50 -18.09 -23.57
C VAL A 43 9.94 -16.96 -24.43
N VAL A 44 8.63 -16.94 -24.67
CA VAL A 44 7.95 -15.87 -25.42
C VAL A 44 8.09 -14.54 -24.69
N TYR A 45 8.07 -14.56 -23.36
CA TYR A 45 8.27 -13.40 -22.52
C TYR A 45 9.70 -12.82 -22.70
N SER A 46 10.73 -13.66 -22.62
CA SER A 46 12.14 -13.23 -22.73
C SER A 46 12.48 -12.64 -24.10
N ILE A 47 11.97 -13.24 -25.18
CA ILE A 47 12.14 -12.73 -26.54
C ILE A 47 11.45 -11.37 -26.70
N LYS A 48 10.22 -11.24 -26.24
CA LYS A 48 9.46 -9.98 -26.31
C LYS A 48 10.08 -8.90 -25.44
N TYR A 49 10.62 -9.24 -24.28
CA TYR A 49 11.35 -8.31 -23.40
C TYR A 49 12.60 -7.77 -24.10
N ALA A 50 13.37 -8.63 -24.76
CA ALA A 50 14.55 -8.23 -25.52
C ALA A 50 14.20 -7.32 -26.72
N LEU A 51 13.16 -7.68 -27.50
CA LEU A 51 12.65 -6.85 -28.59
C LEU A 51 12.14 -5.49 -28.11
N ASN A 52 11.53 -5.45 -26.94
CA ASN A 52 11.05 -4.22 -26.31
C ASN A 52 12.20 -3.28 -25.90
N LYS A 53 13.29 -3.87 -25.36
CA LYS A 53 14.50 -3.12 -25.01
C LYS A 53 15.12 -2.45 -26.24
N ILE A 54 15.15 -3.15 -27.37
CA ILE A 54 15.62 -2.65 -28.66
C ILE A 54 14.69 -1.56 -29.20
N ALA A 55 13.39 -1.79 -29.19
CA ALA A 55 12.39 -0.82 -29.66
C ALA A 55 12.39 0.45 -28.82
N ASN A 56 12.58 0.36 -27.51
CA ASN A 56 12.73 1.53 -26.64
C ASN A 56 14.01 2.32 -26.94
N ALA A 57 15.13 1.64 -27.20
CA ALA A 57 16.40 2.27 -27.52
C ALA A 57 16.39 2.98 -28.88
N VAL A 58 15.73 2.38 -29.89
CA VAL A 58 15.73 2.88 -31.28
C VAL A 58 14.60 3.87 -31.56
N TYR A 59 13.42 3.69 -30.97
CA TYR A 59 12.23 4.46 -31.31
C TYR A 59 11.68 5.33 -30.20
N ASN A 60 12.33 5.36 -29.04
CA ASN A 60 11.84 6.06 -27.84
C ASN A 60 10.35 5.74 -27.53
N ARG A 61 9.93 4.52 -27.83
CA ARG A 61 8.58 4.00 -27.64
C ARG A 61 8.55 3.07 -26.44
N THR A 62 7.85 3.46 -25.40
CA THR A 62 7.49 2.56 -24.31
C THR A 62 6.38 1.62 -24.82
N ILE A 63 6.76 0.40 -25.17
CA ILE A 63 5.77 -0.62 -25.54
C ILE A 63 5.37 -1.38 -24.27
N GLY A 64 4.55 -0.77 -23.42
CA GLY A 64 3.99 -1.38 -22.20
C GLY A 64 3.11 -2.63 -22.46
N TYR A 65 2.74 -2.87 -23.70
CA TYR A 65 1.85 -3.94 -24.13
C TYR A 65 2.34 -5.37 -23.86
N TYR A 66 3.61 -5.60 -23.59
CA TYR A 66 4.13 -6.96 -23.65
C TYR A 66 3.90 -7.80 -22.40
N HIS A 67 3.81 -7.17 -21.24
CA HIS A 67 3.58 -7.91 -19.99
C HIS A 67 2.14 -8.44 -19.87
N SER A 68 1.17 -7.63 -20.25
CA SER A 68 -0.24 -7.92 -20.11
C SER A 68 -0.92 -8.38 -21.41
N TYR A 69 -0.20 -8.41 -22.54
CA TYR A 69 -0.79 -8.73 -23.85
C TYR A 69 -1.60 -10.05 -23.90
N PRO A 70 -1.13 -11.18 -23.32
CA PRO A 70 -1.96 -12.39 -23.27
C PRO A 70 -3.25 -12.19 -22.47
N LEU A 71 -3.19 -11.43 -21.38
CA LEU A 71 -4.36 -11.04 -20.58
C LEU A 71 -5.36 -10.26 -21.42
N HIS A 72 -4.89 -9.21 -22.11
CA HIS A 72 -5.75 -8.34 -22.93
C HIS A 72 -6.42 -9.09 -24.06
N ARG A 73 -5.70 -9.99 -24.74
CA ARG A 73 -6.29 -10.84 -25.77
C ARG A 73 -7.41 -11.72 -25.21
N GLN A 74 -7.22 -12.26 -24.01
CA GLN A 74 -8.24 -13.09 -23.37
C GLN A 74 -9.46 -12.26 -22.97
N ILE A 75 -9.25 -11.06 -22.39
CA ILE A 75 -10.33 -10.10 -22.09
C ILE A 75 -11.13 -9.78 -23.35
N VAL A 76 -10.46 -9.35 -24.44
CA VAL A 76 -11.11 -9.01 -25.69
C VAL A 76 -11.88 -10.21 -26.28
N LYS A 77 -11.32 -11.42 -26.19
CA LYS A 77 -11.96 -12.64 -26.64
C LYS A 77 -13.26 -12.93 -25.88
N ASN A 78 -13.23 -12.81 -24.55
CA ASN A 78 -14.39 -13.07 -23.71
C ASN A 78 -15.47 -12.00 -23.93
N VAL A 79 -15.11 -10.73 -23.87
CA VAL A 79 -16.04 -9.61 -24.12
C VAL A 79 -16.71 -9.72 -25.50
N LYS A 80 -15.98 -10.12 -26.55
CA LYS A 80 -16.57 -10.28 -27.90
C LYS A 80 -17.53 -11.46 -28.01
N LYS A 81 -17.44 -12.46 -27.14
CA LYS A 81 -18.39 -13.58 -27.12
C LYS A 81 -19.75 -13.18 -26.56
N THR A 82 -19.75 -12.41 -25.49
CA THR A 82 -20.95 -11.96 -24.77
C THR A 82 -20.83 -10.46 -24.44
N PRO A 83 -20.92 -9.58 -25.45
CA PRO A 83 -20.61 -8.15 -25.27
C PRO A 83 -21.59 -7.44 -24.34
N ASN A 84 -22.79 -7.95 -24.17
CA ASN A 84 -23.83 -7.37 -23.31
C ASN A 84 -23.70 -7.80 -21.82
N ASP A 85 -22.80 -8.75 -21.51
CA ASP A 85 -22.60 -9.23 -20.14
C ASP A 85 -21.63 -8.34 -19.33
N TYR A 86 -20.95 -7.39 -20.00
CA TYR A 86 -19.95 -6.56 -19.39
C TYR A 86 -20.35 -5.08 -19.40
N ALA A 87 -20.34 -4.46 -18.22
CA ALA A 87 -20.65 -3.04 -18.06
C ALA A 87 -19.41 -2.14 -18.19
N ALA A 88 -18.23 -2.58 -17.74
CA ALA A 88 -16.98 -1.83 -17.78
C ALA A 88 -15.76 -2.75 -17.62
N ILE A 89 -14.58 -2.21 -17.90
CA ILE A 89 -13.29 -2.83 -17.59
C ILE A 89 -12.57 -1.99 -16.52
N LEU A 90 -12.25 -2.60 -15.37
CA LEU A 90 -11.46 -2.00 -14.31
C LEU A 90 -10.01 -2.46 -14.42
N LEU A 91 -9.09 -1.51 -14.55
CA LEU A 91 -7.64 -1.74 -14.60
C LEU A 91 -7.02 -1.36 -13.25
N GLU A 92 -6.36 -2.32 -12.60
CA GLU A 92 -5.64 -2.09 -11.34
C GLU A 92 -4.16 -1.80 -11.63
N GLY A 93 -3.76 -0.54 -11.48
CA GLY A 93 -2.36 -0.12 -11.56
C GLY A 93 -1.72 -0.04 -12.94
N SER A 94 -2.46 -0.27 -14.04
CA SER A 94 -1.92 -0.25 -15.40
C SER A 94 -2.56 0.86 -16.23
N SER A 95 -1.78 1.90 -16.55
CA SER A 95 -2.26 3.00 -17.39
C SER A 95 -2.10 2.75 -18.90
N LEU A 96 -1.21 1.83 -19.30
CA LEU A 96 -0.78 1.70 -20.69
C LEU A 96 -1.69 0.80 -21.57
N ASP A 97 -2.73 0.22 -20.99
CA ASP A 97 -3.53 -0.80 -21.66
C ASP A 97 -4.91 -0.29 -22.08
N ALA A 98 -5.29 0.89 -21.58
CA ALA A 98 -6.60 1.48 -21.77
C ALA A 98 -6.98 1.66 -23.25
N CYS A 99 -6.07 2.19 -24.07
CA CYS A 99 -6.37 2.50 -25.47
C CYS A 99 -6.65 1.23 -26.30
N TYR A 100 -5.91 0.14 -26.08
CA TYR A 100 -6.14 -1.12 -26.78
C TYR A 100 -7.49 -1.75 -26.39
N LEU A 101 -7.77 -1.80 -25.09
CA LEU A 101 -9.03 -2.38 -24.59
C LEU A 101 -10.22 -1.55 -25.02
N LYS A 102 -10.14 -0.22 -24.95
CA LYS A 102 -11.19 0.69 -25.41
C LYS A 102 -11.50 0.50 -26.90
N GLU A 103 -10.46 0.46 -27.74
CA GLU A 103 -10.62 0.25 -29.19
C GLU A 103 -11.29 -1.09 -29.53
N LYS A 104 -10.87 -2.17 -28.84
CA LYS A 104 -11.32 -3.53 -29.17
C LYS A 104 -12.66 -3.93 -28.56
N THR A 105 -13.03 -3.35 -27.41
CA THR A 105 -14.24 -3.72 -26.67
C THR A 105 -15.33 -2.65 -26.70
N ARG A 106 -14.95 -1.37 -26.84
CA ARG A 106 -15.82 -0.18 -26.74
C ARG A 106 -16.42 0.02 -25.34
N LEU A 107 -16.08 -0.83 -24.37
CA LEU A 107 -16.57 -0.70 -23.00
C LEU A 107 -15.95 0.54 -22.30
N PRO A 108 -16.61 1.08 -21.28
CA PRO A 108 -16.00 2.04 -20.36
C PRO A 108 -14.72 1.47 -19.74
N ILE A 109 -13.65 2.27 -19.71
CA ILE A 109 -12.38 1.91 -19.09
C ILE A 109 -12.21 2.74 -17.83
N ILE A 110 -12.07 2.04 -16.70
CA ILE A 110 -11.81 2.61 -15.39
C ILE A 110 -10.40 2.24 -15.00
N GLN A 111 -9.60 3.22 -14.55
CA GLN A 111 -8.25 2.97 -14.06
C GLN A 111 -8.14 3.32 -12.61
N ARG A 112 -7.73 2.38 -11.75
CA ARG A 112 -7.37 2.64 -10.36
C ARG A 112 -5.88 2.79 -10.24
N ILE A 113 -5.43 3.95 -9.75
CA ILE A 113 -4.03 4.35 -9.75
C ILE A 113 -3.47 4.25 -8.33
N HIS A 114 -2.46 3.38 -8.17
CA HIS A 114 -1.83 3.05 -6.89
C HIS A 114 -0.49 3.74 -6.64
N ASN A 115 0.14 4.29 -7.68
CA ASN A 115 1.43 4.94 -7.58
C ASN A 115 1.40 6.29 -8.29
N THR A 116 2.26 7.19 -7.85
CA THR A 116 2.47 8.47 -8.54
C THR A 116 2.98 8.19 -9.96
N PRO A 117 2.36 8.77 -11.00
CA PRO A 117 2.92 8.74 -12.34
C PRO A 117 4.33 9.34 -12.32
N THR A 118 5.34 8.59 -12.78
CA THR A 118 6.74 9.00 -12.62
C THR A 118 7.30 9.79 -13.79
N ARG A 119 6.52 10.01 -14.86
CA ARG A 119 7.00 10.69 -16.08
C ARG A 119 5.87 11.44 -16.77
N PRO A 120 6.17 12.56 -17.46
CA PRO A 120 5.24 13.17 -18.39
C PRO A 120 4.72 12.14 -19.40
N LEU A 121 3.44 12.21 -19.73
CA LEU A 121 2.83 11.32 -20.69
C LEU A 121 3.45 11.53 -22.08
N GLY A 122 4.17 10.53 -22.61
CA GLY A 122 4.51 10.49 -24.02
C GLY A 122 3.25 10.33 -24.89
N LYS A 123 3.39 10.43 -26.21
CA LYS A 123 2.26 10.31 -27.18
C LYS A 123 1.34 9.13 -26.89
N PHE A 124 1.89 7.99 -26.51
CA PHE A 124 1.12 6.80 -26.18
C PHE A 124 0.37 6.92 -24.84
N GLY A 125 1.01 7.49 -23.82
CA GLY A 125 0.36 7.78 -22.55
C GLY A 125 -0.84 8.72 -22.70
N VAL A 126 -0.70 9.76 -23.53
CA VAL A 126 -1.81 10.67 -23.91
C VAL A 126 -2.97 9.90 -24.56
N LEU A 127 -2.67 8.95 -25.45
CA LEU A 127 -3.71 8.14 -26.08
C LEU A 127 -4.44 7.26 -25.03
N CYS A 128 -3.71 6.66 -24.12
CA CYS A 128 -4.29 5.87 -23.04
C CYS A 128 -5.12 6.74 -22.08
N ALA A 129 -4.64 7.95 -21.75
CA ALA A 129 -5.39 8.89 -20.93
C ALA A 129 -6.73 9.29 -21.60
N LYS A 130 -6.72 9.60 -22.89
CA LYS A 130 -7.93 9.90 -23.67
C LYS A 130 -8.89 8.71 -23.79
N SER A 131 -8.39 7.49 -23.64
CA SER A 131 -9.18 6.26 -23.68
C SER A 131 -9.74 5.83 -22.33
N THR A 132 -9.40 6.54 -21.27
CA THR A 132 -9.86 6.28 -19.91
C THR A 132 -11.08 7.13 -19.60
N ASP A 133 -12.18 6.47 -19.23
CA ASP A 133 -13.44 7.15 -18.94
C ASP A 133 -13.50 7.63 -17.49
N LEU A 134 -12.82 6.92 -16.56
CA LEU A 134 -12.78 7.27 -15.14
C LEU A 134 -11.44 6.87 -14.51
N TYR A 135 -10.81 7.79 -13.81
CA TYR A 135 -9.68 7.53 -12.91
C TYR A 135 -10.14 7.45 -11.46
N LEU A 136 -9.65 6.45 -10.74
CA LEU A 136 -9.84 6.29 -9.31
C LEU A 136 -8.49 6.43 -8.61
N GLY A 137 -8.25 7.58 -7.99
CA GLY A 137 -7.06 7.81 -7.16
C GLY A 137 -7.24 7.20 -5.78
N ILE A 138 -6.20 6.54 -5.27
CA ILE A 138 -6.23 5.89 -3.94
C ILE A 138 -6.07 6.88 -2.77
N SER A 139 -5.83 8.14 -3.05
CA SER A 139 -5.75 9.25 -2.11
C SER A 139 -6.08 10.56 -2.82
N LYS A 140 -6.39 11.63 -2.08
CA LYS A 140 -6.52 12.98 -2.64
C LYS A 140 -5.24 13.41 -3.31
N TYR A 141 -4.10 13.12 -2.68
CA TYR A 141 -2.78 13.37 -3.26
C TYR A 141 -2.65 12.77 -4.68
N ILE A 142 -3.01 11.49 -4.85
CA ILE A 142 -2.98 10.85 -6.18
C ILE A 142 -4.00 11.48 -7.14
N CYS A 143 -5.19 11.83 -6.65
CA CYS A 143 -6.17 12.54 -7.48
C CYS A 143 -5.62 13.89 -7.97
N ASP A 144 -4.92 14.64 -7.13
CA ASP A 144 -4.35 15.94 -7.50
C ASP A 144 -3.20 15.80 -8.49
N VAL A 145 -2.33 14.79 -8.31
CA VAL A 145 -1.30 14.44 -9.30
C VAL A 145 -1.93 14.06 -10.65
N LEU A 146 -3.00 13.25 -10.64
CA LEU A 146 -3.71 12.90 -11.86
C LEU A 146 -4.35 14.11 -12.54
N ARG A 147 -4.94 15.03 -11.79
CA ARG A 147 -5.49 16.28 -12.35
C ARG A 147 -4.43 17.15 -12.99
N ALA A 148 -3.25 17.22 -12.36
CA ALA A 148 -2.14 18.00 -12.91
C ALA A 148 -1.57 17.39 -14.20
N GLU A 149 -1.44 16.07 -14.27
CA GLU A 149 -0.80 15.36 -15.39
C GLU A 149 -1.81 14.96 -16.48
N GLU A 150 -2.91 14.31 -16.08
CA GLU A 150 -3.87 13.68 -16.99
C GLU A 150 -5.20 14.43 -17.10
N GLY A 151 -5.47 15.40 -16.28
CA GLY A 151 -6.70 16.20 -16.28
C GLY A 151 -6.97 16.96 -17.58
N LYS A 152 -5.92 17.16 -18.39
CA LYS A 152 -6.05 17.70 -19.76
C LYS A 152 -6.78 16.75 -20.72
N TYR A 153 -6.91 15.48 -20.38
CA TYR A 153 -7.41 14.41 -21.22
C TYR A 153 -8.62 13.67 -20.66
N SER A 154 -8.83 13.73 -19.32
CA SER A 154 -9.99 13.15 -18.66
C SER A 154 -10.46 14.05 -17.52
N ASN A 155 -11.74 14.41 -17.52
CA ASN A 155 -12.36 15.21 -16.46
C ASN A 155 -12.89 14.36 -15.31
N ASN A 156 -12.89 13.04 -15.44
CA ASN A 156 -13.46 12.13 -14.45
C ASN A 156 -12.36 11.51 -13.59
N ILE A 157 -11.97 12.24 -12.55
CA ILE A 157 -10.99 11.77 -11.56
C ILE A 157 -11.68 11.81 -10.20
N GLU A 158 -11.89 10.64 -9.62
CA GLU A 158 -12.60 10.45 -8.37
C GLU A 158 -11.71 9.75 -7.33
N LEU A 159 -12.04 9.99 -6.07
CA LEU A 159 -11.34 9.41 -4.94
C LEU A 159 -11.94 8.06 -4.57
N LEU A 160 -11.09 7.03 -4.47
CA LEU A 160 -11.44 5.75 -3.87
C LEU A 160 -10.28 5.27 -3.00
N TYR A 161 -10.33 5.59 -1.72
CA TYR A 161 -9.30 5.19 -0.77
C TYR A 161 -9.04 3.68 -0.78
N ASN A 162 -7.80 3.30 -0.52
CA ASN A 162 -7.47 1.91 -0.23
C ASN A 162 -8.05 1.49 1.11
N SER A 163 -8.24 0.19 1.25
CA SER A 163 -8.59 -0.47 2.49
C SER A 163 -7.69 -1.68 2.74
N ILE A 164 -7.77 -2.24 3.94
CA ILE A 164 -7.07 -3.46 4.37
C ILE A 164 -8.09 -4.42 5.00
N PRO A 165 -7.78 -5.72 5.12
CA PRO A 165 -8.65 -6.67 5.82
C PRO A 165 -8.70 -6.39 7.33
N PHE A 166 -9.65 -5.58 7.79
CA PHE A 166 -9.80 -5.14 9.18
C PHE A 166 -9.86 -6.29 10.18
N LYS A 167 -10.42 -7.45 9.77
CA LYS A 167 -10.50 -8.65 10.62
C LYS A 167 -9.16 -9.08 11.21
N TYR A 168 -8.05 -8.88 10.49
CA TYR A 168 -6.72 -9.21 11.01
C TYR A 168 -6.25 -8.15 12.03
N PHE A 169 -6.40 -6.88 11.74
CA PHE A 169 -5.79 -5.79 12.53
C PHE A 169 -6.64 -5.37 13.74
N LYS A 170 -7.95 -5.62 13.71
CA LYS A 170 -8.84 -5.46 14.88
C LYS A 170 -8.74 -6.59 15.90
N THR A 171 -8.06 -7.69 15.56
CA THR A 171 -7.83 -8.82 16.49
C THR A 171 -7.03 -8.34 17.69
N LYS A 172 -7.56 -8.58 18.89
CA LYS A 172 -6.88 -8.28 20.15
C LYS A 172 -6.21 -9.55 20.69
N ILE A 173 -5.10 -9.36 21.39
CA ILE A 173 -4.41 -10.42 22.14
C ILE A 173 -4.56 -10.16 23.64
N THR A 174 -4.48 -11.22 24.44
CA THR A 174 -4.52 -11.07 25.90
C THR A 174 -3.28 -10.37 26.43
N HIS A 175 -3.36 -9.82 27.65
CA HIS A 175 -2.22 -9.18 28.29
C HIS A 175 -1.04 -10.17 28.44
N GLU A 176 -1.32 -11.41 28.84
CA GLU A 176 -0.32 -12.47 28.99
C GLU A 176 0.39 -12.74 27.65
N SER A 177 -0.38 -12.86 26.55
CA SER A 177 0.16 -13.05 25.20
C SER A 177 1.03 -11.85 24.77
N LYS A 178 0.59 -10.63 25.08
CA LYS A 178 1.37 -9.41 24.81
C LYS A 178 2.72 -9.46 25.56
N MET A 179 2.69 -9.80 26.85
CA MET A 179 3.91 -9.86 27.67
C MET A 179 4.84 -11.00 27.23
N ALA A 180 4.28 -12.16 26.87
CA ALA A 180 5.07 -13.28 26.33
C ALA A 180 5.81 -12.88 25.05
N ILE A 181 5.13 -12.27 24.08
CA ILE A 181 5.75 -11.83 22.83
C ILE A 181 6.81 -10.72 23.10
N ARG A 182 6.54 -9.78 24.02
CA ARG A 182 7.55 -8.77 24.41
C ARG A 182 8.81 -9.44 24.96
N LYS A 183 8.65 -10.41 25.85
CA LYS A 183 9.76 -11.17 26.43
C LYS A 183 10.54 -11.94 25.36
N ASP A 184 9.86 -12.63 24.46
CA ASP A 184 10.48 -13.40 23.36
C ASP A 184 11.29 -12.50 22.41
N LEU A 185 10.84 -11.25 22.23
CA LEU A 185 11.57 -10.23 21.47
C LEU A 185 12.70 -9.56 22.26
N GLY A 186 12.85 -9.90 23.56
CA GLY A 186 13.86 -9.34 24.44
C GLY A 186 13.55 -7.92 24.93
N PHE A 187 12.27 -7.55 25.04
CA PHE A 187 11.83 -6.31 25.66
C PHE A 187 11.47 -6.50 27.14
N ALA A 188 11.75 -5.50 27.95
CA ALA A 188 11.30 -5.44 29.33
C ALA A 188 9.80 -5.09 29.41
N PRO A 189 9.09 -5.47 30.48
CA PRO A 189 7.66 -5.17 30.64
C PRO A 189 7.31 -3.69 30.53
N ASN A 190 8.20 -2.81 30.99
CA ASN A 190 8.00 -1.36 31.02
C ASN A 190 8.63 -0.63 29.83
N ASP A 191 9.17 -1.34 28.85
CA ASP A 191 9.69 -0.71 27.64
C ASP A 191 8.56 -0.02 26.87
N PHE A 192 8.87 1.17 26.36
CA PHE A 192 8.02 1.90 25.43
C PHE A 192 8.42 1.54 23.99
N ILE A 193 7.58 0.79 23.31
CA ILE A 193 7.89 0.20 22.02
C ILE A 193 7.36 1.06 20.89
N VAL A 194 8.27 1.68 20.14
CA VAL A 194 8.00 2.29 18.82
C VAL A 194 8.11 1.19 17.77
N MET A 195 7.08 0.97 16.97
CA MET A 195 7.08 -0.05 15.92
C MET A 195 7.13 0.60 14.54
N PHE A 196 7.98 0.06 13.69
CA PHE A 196 7.96 0.29 12.24
C PHE A 196 7.63 -1.03 11.53
N SER A 197 6.79 -0.97 10.51
CA SER A 197 6.54 -2.10 9.60
C SER A 197 6.70 -1.67 8.14
N GLY A 198 7.31 -2.55 7.34
CA GLY A 198 7.47 -2.27 5.92
C GLY A 198 8.79 -2.76 5.33
N ARG A 199 8.97 -2.46 4.05
CA ARG A 199 10.24 -2.76 3.35
C ARG A 199 11.35 -1.84 3.85
N LEU A 200 12.51 -2.40 4.13
CA LEU A 200 13.69 -1.63 4.52
C LEU A 200 14.32 -0.96 3.30
N ARG A 201 13.78 0.18 2.94
CA ARG A 201 14.24 1.05 1.85
C ARG A 201 14.60 2.42 2.40
N GLU A 202 15.56 3.08 1.78
CA GLU A 202 16.03 4.41 2.17
C GLU A 202 14.87 5.39 2.31
N TYR A 203 14.03 5.47 1.29
CA TYR A 203 12.89 6.37 1.24
C TYR A 203 11.78 6.08 2.27
N LYS A 204 11.88 4.99 3.03
CA LYS A 204 10.96 4.67 4.15
C LYS A 204 11.41 5.28 5.49
N GLY A 205 12.52 6.02 5.50
CA GLY A 205 12.98 6.74 6.67
C GLY A 205 13.52 5.85 7.80
N VAL A 206 14.00 4.64 7.46
CA VAL A 206 14.51 3.69 8.47
C VAL A 206 15.78 4.22 9.14
N LYS A 207 16.63 4.93 8.39
CA LYS A 207 17.83 5.57 8.93
C LYS A 207 17.46 6.65 9.93
N GLU A 208 16.52 7.52 9.58
CA GLU A 208 16.00 8.60 10.40
C GLU A 208 15.37 8.07 11.70
N LEU A 209 14.67 6.94 11.59
CA LEU A 209 14.09 6.23 12.72
C LEU A 209 15.15 5.72 13.70
N LEU A 210 16.21 5.06 13.20
CA LEU A 210 17.33 4.59 14.02
C LEU A 210 18.06 5.76 14.71
N LEU A 211 18.30 6.85 13.96
CA LEU A 211 18.92 8.07 14.53
C LEU A 211 18.02 8.72 15.59
N ALA A 212 16.69 8.69 15.42
CA ALA A 212 15.76 9.19 16.43
C ALA A 212 15.87 8.39 17.75
N ILE A 213 15.97 7.06 17.66
CA ILE A 213 16.17 6.21 18.85
C ILE A 213 17.54 6.49 19.51
N GLU A 214 18.58 6.72 18.72
CA GLU A 214 19.90 7.12 19.26
C GLU A 214 19.81 8.42 20.05
N LYS A 215 19.07 9.40 19.55
CA LYS A 215 18.82 10.70 20.24
C LYS A 215 17.97 10.55 21.52
N CYS A 216 17.23 9.47 21.68
CA CYS A 216 16.53 9.14 22.94
C CYS A 216 17.43 8.48 23.99
N LYS A 217 18.76 8.74 24.00
CA LYS A 217 19.74 8.08 24.89
C LYS A 217 19.42 8.19 26.39
N ASP A 218 18.86 9.34 26.82
CA ASP A 218 18.48 9.59 28.20
C ASP A 218 17.13 8.95 28.61
N ASN A 219 16.51 8.23 27.70
CA ASN A 219 15.26 7.48 27.88
C ASN A 219 15.43 6.04 27.35
N PRO A 220 16.25 5.21 28.01
CA PRO A 220 16.68 3.90 27.55
C PRO A 220 15.52 2.89 27.42
N GLN A 221 14.39 3.15 28.08
CA GLN A 221 13.16 2.36 27.94
C GLN A 221 12.48 2.54 26.58
N ILE A 222 12.84 3.57 25.79
CA ILE A 222 12.30 3.73 24.42
C ILE A 222 13.05 2.79 23.51
N LYS A 223 12.35 1.80 22.99
CA LYS A 223 12.85 0.73 22.15
C LYS A 223 12.20 0.77 20.77
N LEU A 224 12.88 0.21 19.78
CA LEU A 224 12.40 0.12 18.41
C LEU A 224 12.18 -1.32 18.00
N LEU A 225 11.00 -1.63 17.50
CA LEU A 225 10.65 -2.89 16.85
C LEU A 225 10.50 -2.67 15.34
N ILE A 226 11.36 -3.28 14.55
CA ILE A 226 11.28 -3.27 13.11
C ILE A 226 10.70 -4.60 12.63
N VAL A 227 9.50 -4.54 12.03
CA VAL A 227 8.80 -5.69 11.46
C VAL A 227 8.84 -5.59 9.95
N GLY A 228 9.52 -6.52 9.29
CA GLY A 228 9.62 -6.48 7.83
C GLY A 228 10.70 -7.40 7.27
N SER A 229 10.73 -7.52 5.94
CA SER A 229 11.61 -8.47 5.30
C SER A 229 13.08 -8.04 5.42
N HIS A 230 13.75 -8.85 5.92
CA HIS A 230 15.02 -9.38 6.18
C HIS A 230 15.98 -9.35 5.06
N ILE A 231 16.50 -8.23 4.90
CA ILE A 231 17.71 -8.17 4.12
C ILE A 231 18.93 -8.48 5.01
N PHE A 232 18.71 -8.60 6.32
CA PHE A 232 19.79 -8.98 7.26
C PHE A 232 20.13 -10.48 7.28
N SER A 233 19.28 -11.34 6.70
CA SER A 233 19.49 -12.81 6.69
C SER A 233 19.85 -13.39 5.33
N SER A 234 19.81 -12.60 4.24
CA SER A 234 20.31 -13.04 2.94
C SER A 234 21.70 -12.46 2.68
N ASN A 235 22.56 -13.22 2.01
CA ASN A 235 23.91 -12.78 1.61
C ASN A 235 23.91 -11.61 0.59
N VAL A 236 22.76 -11.02 0.31
CA VAL A 236 22.58 -9.86 -0.57
C VAL A 236 22.21 -8.66 0.28
N SER A 237 23.19 -8.03 0.93
CA SER A 237 22.99 -6.73 1.57
C SER A 237 23.01 -5.62 0.51
N SER A 238 21.92 -4.84 0.41
CA SER A 238 22.00 -3.60 -0.36
C SER A 238 22.98 -2.63 0.30
N PRO A 239 23.65 -1.72 -0.47
CA PRO A 239 24.53 -0.69 0.10
C PRO A 239 23.83 0.12 1.23
N PHE A 240 22.53 0.40 1.10
CA PHE A 240 21.74 1.07 2.12
C PHE A 240 21.70 0.28 3.43
N ILE A 241 21.42 -1.01 3.37
CA ILE A 241 21.38 -1.86 4.58
C ILE A 241 22.76 -1.93 5.26
N ALA A 242 23.83 -2.03 4.48
CA ALA A 242 25.19 -1.99 5.01
C ALA A 242 25.48 -0.68 5.74
N SER A 243 24.96 0.44 5.27
CA SER A 243 25.13 1.75 5.91
C SER A 243 24.41 1.88 7.26
N LEU A 244 23.41 1.05 7.54
CA LEU A 244 22.67 1.06 8.82
C LEU A 244 23.40 0.30 9.93
N LYS A 245 24.30 -0.66 9.59
CA LYS A 245 24.98 -1.51 10.58
C LYS A 245 25.65 -0.75 11.72
N PRO A 246 26.47 0.30 11.47
CA PRO A 246 27.13 1.02 12.56
C PRO A 246 26.13 1.68 13.54
N ILE A 247 24.98 2.13 13.05
CA ILE A 247 23.96 2.72 13.91
C ILE A 247 23.28 1.63 14.75
N ILE A 248 22.95 0.49 14.14
CA ILE A 248 22.35 -0.65 14.82
C ILE A 248 23.27 -1.20 15.92
N GLU A 249 24.56 -1.30 15.64
CA GLU A 249 25.58 -1.75 16.61
C GLU A 249 25.64 -0.80 17.83
N ARG A 250 25.62 0.52 17.62
CA ARG A 250 25.57 1.49 18.72
C ARG A 250 24.27 1.44 19.53
N LEU A 251 23.15 1.12 18.88
CA LEU A 251 21.85 0.98 19.54
C LEU A 251 21.74 -0.31 20.37
N GLY A 252 22.44 -1.36 19.98
CA GLY A 252 22.48 -2.64 20.69
C GLY A 252 21.08 -3.22 20.92
N ASP A 253 20.72 -3.44 22.20
CA ASP A 253 19.46 -4.02 22.62
C ASP A 253 18.24 -3.11 22.43
N ARG A 254 18.45 -1.84 22.09
CA ARG A 254 17.38 -0.86 21.89
C ARG A 254 16.63 -1.04 20.58
N VAL A 255 17.14 -1.82 19.63
CA VAL A 255 16.47 -2.14 18.37
C VAL A 255 16.36 -3.65 18.18
N LYS A 256 15.17 -4.11 17.81
CA LYS A 256 14.87 -5.52 17.54
C LYS A 256 14.25 -5.66 16.16
N PHE A 257 14.57 -6.78 15.50
CA PHE A 257 14.09 -7.11 14.17
C PHE A 257 13.38 -8.46 14.20
N THR A 258 12.19 -8.53 13.58
CA THR A 258 11.47 -9.81 13.49
C THR A 258 11.84 -10.62 12.24
N GLY A 259 12.43 -9.96 11.23
CA GLY A 259 12.48 -10.53 9.88
C GLY A 259 11.11 -10.56 9.21
N TYR A 260 10.93 -11.48 8.25
CA TYR A 260 9.65 -11.64 7.54
C TYR A 260 8.57 -12.18 8.47
N VAL A 261 7.44 -11.53 8.45
CA VAL A 261 6.23 -11.95 9.17
C VAL A 261 5.10 -12.15 8.16
N LYS A 262 4.38 -13.27 8.25
CA LYS A 262 3.18 -13.49 7.44
C LYS A 262 2.13 -12.43 7.75
N TYR A 263 1.41 -11.98 6.72
CA TYR A 263 0.45 -10.88 6.83
C TYR A 263 -0.61 -11.11 7.91
N GLU A 264 -1.12 -12.33 8.00
CA GLU A 264 -2.13 -12.74 8.98
C GLU A 264 -1.63 -12.71 10.43
N ALA A 265 -0.31 -12.71 10.64
CA ALA A 265 0.32 -12.66 11.97
C ALA A 265 0.77 -11.25 12.36
N MET A 266 0.70 -10.27 11.44
CA MET A 266 1.16 -8.89 11.67
C MET A 266 0.48 -8.24 12.87
N TYR A 267 -0.81 -8.53 13.09
CA TYR A 267 -1.58 -7.95 14.21
C TYR A 267 -0.91 -8.15 15.57
N LYS A 268 -0.23 -9.27 15.80
CA LYS A 268 0.48 -9.56 17.05
C LYS A 268 1.52 -8.49 17.36
N TYR A 269 2.27 -8.08 16.36
CA TYR A 269 3.34 -7.09 16.51
C TYR A 269 2.77 -5.68 16.69
N TYR A 270 1.68 -5.34 15.99
CA TYR A 270 0.96 -4.10 16.28
C TYR A 270 0.44 -4.08 17.71
N GLN A 271 -0.09 -5.19 18.23
CA GLN A 271 -0.61 -5.25 19.61
C GLN A 271 0.49 -5.11 20.68
N VAL A 272 1.73 -5.57 20.43
CA VAL A 272 2.86 -5.40 21.37
C VAL A 272 3.41 -3.98 21.40
N ALA A 273 3.29 -3.21 20.34
CA ALA A 273 3.74 -1.83 20.26
C ALA A 273 2.90 -0.89 21.14
N ASP A 274 3.49 0.22 21.55
CA ASP A 274 2.78 1.32 22.18
C ASP A 274 2.37 2.37 21.15
N ILE A 275 3.25 2.68 20.19
CA ILE A 275 2.98 3.53 19.02
C ILE A 275 3.56 2.90 17.75
N CYS A 276 3.10 3.37 16.59
CA CYS A 276 3.75 3.09 15.32
C CYS A 276 4.40 4.35 14.74
N SER A 277 5.49 4.17 13.98
CA SER A 277 6.15 5.29 13.31
C SER A 277 6.46 4.95 11.86
N PHE A 278 6.05 5.86 10.95
CA PHE A 278 6.22 5.69 9.50
C PHE A 278 6.83 6.97 8.90
N PRO A 279 8.15 7.20 9.10
CA PRO A 279 8.81 8.44 8.72
C PRO A 279 9.29 8.43 7.28
N SER A 280 8.39 8.17 6.33
CA SER A 280 8.70 8.11 4.90
C SER A 280 9.27 9.44 4.40
N THR A 281 10.39 9.40 3.68
CA THR A 281 11.07 10.59 3.16
C THR A 281 10.69 10.89 1.69
N TRP A 282 9.80 10.11 1.10
CA TRP A 282 9.26 10.35 -0.23
C TRP A 282 7.75 10.53 -0.19
N GLU A 283 7.18 11.07 -1.25
CA GLU A 283 5.76 11.30 -1.38
C GLU A 283 4.98 9.97 -1.47
N GLU A 284 4.46 9.51 -0.34
CA GLU A 284 3.70 8.25 -0.25
C GLU A 284 2.35 8.38 -0.95
N PRO A 285 2.04 7.52 -1.92
CA PRO A 285 0.71 7.51 -2.53
C PRO A 285 -0.40 7.20 -1.53
N PHE A 286 -0.17 6.19 -0.66
CA PHE A 286 -1.04 5.76 0.42
C PHE A 286 -0.32 4.70 1.27
N ALA A 287 0.00 4.99 2.51
CA ALA A 287 0.77 4.08 3.36
C ALA A 287 -0.13 3.03 4.04
N LEU A 288 -0.28 1.85 3.44
CA LEU A 288 -1.09 0.76 4.02
C LEU A 288 -0.66 0.39 5.44
N THR A 289 0.65 0.43 5.75
CA THR A 289 1.17 0.14 7.09
C THR A 289 0.71 1.18 8.13
N CYS A 290 0.52 2.44 7.73
CA CYS A 290 -0.09 3.44 8.59
C CYS A 290 -1.56 3.09 8.88
N LEU A 291 -2.33 2.70 7.85
CA LEU A 291 -3.70 2.23 8.01
C LEU A 291 -3.78 0.98 8.91
N GLU A 292 -2.85 0.04 8.76
CA GLU A 292 -2.73 -1.13 9.65
C GLU A 292 -2.52 -0.71 11.12
N GLY A 293 -1.64 0.26 11.35
CA GLY A 293 -1.36 0.82 12.67
C GLY A 293 -2.61 1.41 13.34
N ILE A 294 -3.29 2.35 12.67
CA ILE A 294 -4.50 2.98 13.21
C ILE A 294 -5.66 1.99 13.35
N THR A 295 -5.80 1.01 12.43
CA THR A 295 -6.81 -0.06 12.55
C THR A 295 -6.53 -0.96 13.76
N SER A 296 -5.27 -1.14 14.12
CA SER A 296 -4.86 -1.87 15.33
C SER A 296 -5.02 -1.04 16.62
N GLY A 297 -5.53 0.18 16.51
CA GLY A 297 -5.70 1.13 17.61
C GLY A 297 -4.37 1.67 18.13
N LYS A 298 -3.40 1.93 17.23
CA LYS A 298 -2.11 2.50 17.63
C LYS A 298 -2.00 3.96 17.23
N PRO A 299 -1.59 4.83 18.18
CA PRO A 299 -1.14 6.17 17.82
C PRO A 299 -0.02 6.09 16.81
N VAL A 300 0.01 7.01 15.86
CA VAL A 300 1.05 7.00 14.83
C VAL A 300 1.85 8.30 14.82
N VAL A 301 3.16 8.18 14.58
CA VAL A 301 4.05 9.32 14.28
C VAL A 301 4.47 9.17 12.83
N ILE A 302 4.12 10.14 11.99
CA ILE A 302 4.32 10.08 10.54
C ILE A 302 4.97 11.37 10.02
N THR A 303 5.56 11.30 8.84
CA THR A 303 5.98 12.49 8.10
C THR A 303 4.81 13.09 7.32
N ASN A 304 4.89 14.40 7.06
CA ASN A 304 4.01 15.08 6.12
C ASN A 304 4.44 14.76 4.67
N SER A 305 4.03 13.58 4.17
CA SER A 305 4.47 13.05 2.87
C SER A 305 3.32 12.47 2.06
N GLY A 306 3.05 13.08 0.91
CA GLY A 306 2.04 12.63 -0.06
C GLY A 306 0.64 12.43 0.52
N GLY A 307 0.05 11.26 0.28
CA GLY A 307 -1.30 10.91 0.77
C GLY A 307 -1.32 10.35 2.20
N MET A 308 -0.16 10.23 2.88
CA MET A 308 -0.12 9.62 4.22
C MET A 308 -0.86 10.46 5.28
N PRO A 309 -0.78 11.81 5.31
CA PRO A 309 -1.54 12.63 6.26
C PRO A 309 -3.07 12.50 6.14
N GLU A 310 -3.57 12.06 4.99
CA GLU A 310 -5.02 11.89 4.78
C GLU A 310 -5.64 10.79 5.64
N MET A 311 -4.83 9.82 6.07
CA MET A 311 -5.29 8.67 6.86
C MET A 311 -5.52 9.01 8.34
N VAL A 312 -4.95 10.09 8.82
CA VAL A 312 -4.89 10.43 10.24
C VAL A 312 -5.48 11.81 10.51
N ASP A 313 -5.57 12.15 11.79
CA ASP A 313 -5.86 13.49 12.29
C ASP A 313 -5.01 13.77 13.54
N ASP A 314 -5.12 14.97 14.09
CA ASP A 314 -4.39 15.44 15.29
C ASP A 314 -4.73 14.66 16.56
N LYS A 315 -5.91 13.98 16.59
CA LYS A 315 -6.35 13.19 17.73
C LYS A 315 -5.65 11.83 17.80
N CYS A 316 -5.22 11.28 16.68
CA CYS A 316 -4.62 9.93 16.60
C CYS A 316 -3.16 9.92 16.15
N SER A 317 -2.59 11.07 15.78
CA SER A 317 -1.25 11.14 15.22
C SER A 317 -0.43 12.34 15.67
N ILE A 318 0.89 12.24 15.42
CA ILE A 318 1.81 13.37 15.36
C ILE A 318 2.39 13.38 13.96
N ILE A 319 2.17 14.48 13.24
CA ILE A 319 2.73 14.68 11.90
C ILE A 319 3.97 15.56 12.03
N VAL A 320 5.12 15.04 11.63
CA VAL A 320 6.40 15.76 11.69
C VAL A 320 6.81 16.24 10.29
N PRO A 321 7.54 17.36 10.19
CA PRO A 321 8.12 17.82 8.92
C PRO A 321 9.06 16.77 8.31
N ASN A 322 9.04 16.67 6.99
CA ASN A 322 9.97 15.84 6.22
C ASN A 322 11.16 16.70 5.75
N ASP A 323 12.06 16.99 6.69
CA ASP A 323 13.23 17.85 6.47
C ASP A 323 14.45 17.34 7.25
N ALA A 324 15.52 18.13 7.26
CA ALA A 324 16.76 17.79 7.96
C ALA A 324 16.60 17.57 9.48
N SER A 325 15.53 18.08 10.09
CA SER A 325 15.22 17.91 11.52
C SER A 325 14.40 16.65 11.83
N LEU A 326 14.12 15.81 10.84
CA LEU A 326 13.21 14.66 10.98
C LEU A 326 13.54 13.76 12.16
N SER A 327 14.79 13.32 12.30
CA SER A 327 15.19 12.47 13.42
C SER A 327 15.04 13.14 14.79
N ASP A 328 15.24 14.47 14.87
CA ASP A 328 15.03 15.23 16.11
C ASP A 328 13.55 15.32 16.48
N ASN A 329 12.70 15.60 15.49
CA ASN A 329 11.25 15.70 15.70
C ASN A 329 10.63 14.36 16.05
N LEU A 330 11.11 13.26 15.44
CA LEU A 330 10.73 11.90 15.81
C LEU A 330 11.12 11.60 17.28
N ALA A 331 12.38 11.87 17.67
CA ALA A 331 12.85 11.65 19.03
C ALA A 331 12.03 12.43 20.07
N LYS A 332 11.78 13.73 19.83
CA LYS A 332 10.92 14.56 20.67
C LYS A 332 9.53 13.96 20.84
N SER A 333 8.94 13.48 19.73
CA SER A 333 7.61 12.85 19.74
C SER A 333 7.60 11.58 20.59
N TYR A 334 8.61 10.72 20.45
CA TYR A 334 8.70 9.47 21.22
C TYR A 334 8.91 9.75 22.72
N ILE A 335 9.77 10.69 23.08
CA ILE A 335 10.02 11.08 24.48
C ILE A 335 8.75 11.64 25.10
N MET A 336 8.02 12.49 24.39
CA MET A 336 6.77 13.07 24.88
C MET A 336 5.70 11.99 25.10
N LEU A 337 5.49 11.12 24.10
CA LEU A 337 4.48 10.06 24.19
C LEU A 337 4.83 9.01 25.24
N SER A 338 6.11 8.68 25.43
CA SER A 338 6.53 7.69 26.42
C SER A 338 6.24 8.10 27.88
N LYS A 339 5.99 9.38 28.13
CA LYS A 339 5.72 9.95 29.46
C LYS A 339 4.24 10.16 29.75
N ASP A 340 3.36 10.01 28.74
CA ASP A 340 1.93 10.35 28.86
C ASP A 340 1.05 9.17 28.43
N LYS A 341 0.78 8.26 29.36
CA LYS A 341 -0.10 7.10 29.15
C LYS A 341 -1.53 7.50 28.82
N GLY A 342 -2.06 8.54 29.47
CA GLY A 342 -3.41 9.01 29.22
C GLY A 342 -3.57 9.51 27.77
N ARG A 343 -2.57 10.23 27.28
CA ARG A 343 -2.53 10.66 25.88
C ARG A 343 -2.48 9.46 24.89
N ILE A 344 -1.67 8.45 25.20
CA ILE A 344 -1.61 7.22 24.38
C ILE A 344 -2.98 6.53 24.32
N GLU A 345 -3.68 6.41 25.45
CA GLU A 345 -5.01 5.80 25.50
C GLU A 345 -6.04 6.59 24.67
N ALA A 346 -6.06 7.91 24.83
CA ALA A 346 -6.94 8.78 24.04
C ALA A 346 -6.64 8.69 22.54
N MET A 347 -5.36 8.76 22.15
CA MET A 347 -4.93 8.63 20.77
C MET A 347 -5.24 7.23 20.18
N SER A 348 -5.13 6.17 20.99
CA SER A 348 -5.44 4.80 20.57
C SER A 348 -6.92 4.63 20.22
N LYS A 349 -7.81 5.22 21.03
CA LYS A 349 -9.24 5.25 20.73
C LYS A 349 -9.51 6.01 19.44
N ALA A 350 -8.98 7.23 19.34
CA ALA A 350 -9.13 8.06 18.15
C ALA A 350 -8.59 7.40 16.87
N ALA A 351 -7.48 6.64 16.97
CA ALA A 351 -6.93 5.88 15.84
C ALA A 351 -7.92 4.82 15.34
N SER A 352 -8.53 4.05 16.26
CA SER A 352 -9.55 3.06 15.92
C SER A 352 -10.76 3.69 15.24
N ASP A 353 -11.25 4.82 15.79
CA ASP A 353 -12.39 5.55 15.23
C ASP A 353 -12.06 6.11 13.83
N ARG A 354 -10.86 6.67 13.66
CA ARG A 354 -10.39 7.21 12.38
C ARG A 354 -10.28 6.14 11.30
N ALA A 355 -9.80 4.94 11.66
CA ALA A 355 -9.64 3.84 10.72
C ALA A 355 -10.96 3.43 10.04
N GLU A 356 -12.12 3.59 10.70
CA GLU A 356 -13.44 3.21 10.15
C GLU A 356 -13.76 3.88 8.83
N LEU A 357 -13.23 5.08 8.59
CA LEU A 357 -13.41 5.78 7.30
C LEU A 357 -12.81 5.01 6.13
N PHE A 358 -11.80 4.17 6.40
CA PHE A 358 -11.08 3.35 5.42
C PHE A 358 -11.46 1.87 5.48
N SER A 359 -12.56 1.55 6.15
CA SER A 359 -13.02 0.16 6.26
C SER A 359 -13.32 -0.43 4.86
N PRO A 360 -13.15 -1.76 4.70
CA PRO A 360 -13.51 -2.45 3.45
C PRO A 360 -14.95 -2.16 3.02
N GLU A 361 -15.87 -2.11 3.97
CA GLU A 361 -17.28 -1.81 3.73
C GLU A 361 -17.48 -0.40 3.17
N ASN A 362 -16.82 0.62 3.76
CA ASN A 362 -16.91 1.99 3.26
C ASN A 362 -16.27 2.14 1.88
N GLN A 363 -15.11 1.50 1.65
CA GLN A 363 -14.51 1.45 0.33
C GLN A 363 -15.47 0.86 -0.71
N TYR A 364 -16.14 -0.25 -0.38
CA TYR A 364 -17.08 -0.90 -1.27
C TYR A 364 -18.31 -0.03 -1.55
N LYS A 365 -18.89 0.60 -0.54
CA LYS A 365 -20.00 1.56 -0.70
C LYS A 365 -19.61 2.72 -1.63
N CYS A 366 -18.43 3.29 -1.44
CA CYS A 366 -17.92 4.34 -2.33
C CYS A 366 -17.76 3.83 -3.77
N PHE A 367 -17.20 2.63 -3.93
CA PHE A 367 -17.06 2.01 -5.26
C PHE A 367 -18.40 1.81 -5.95
N VAL A 368 -19.41 1.26 -5.26
CA VAL A 368 -20.77 1.08 -5.79
C VAL A 368 -21.35 2.42 -6.27
N ASN A 369 -21.24 3.48 -5.45
CA ASN A 369 -21.75 4.80 -5.81
C ASN A 369 -21.06 5.37 -7.06
N LEU A 370 -19.74 5.18 -7.18
CA LEU A 370 -18.99 5.60 -8.37
C LEU A 370 -19.39 4.81 -9.61
N MET A 371 -19.59 3.50 -9.48
CA MET A 371 -20.05 2.68 -10.61
C MET A 371 -21.45 3.10 -11.07
N ASN A 372 -22.38 3.30 -10.17
CA ASN A 372 -23.72 3.81 -10.50
C ASN A 372 -23.68 5.17 -11.22
N LYS A 373 -22.78 6.07 -10.79
CA LYS A 373 -22.62 7.40 -11.39
C LYS A 373 -22.04 7.36 -12.80
N TYR A 374 -21.02 6.53 -13.03
CA TYR A 374 -20.20 6.59 -14.25
C TYR A 374 -20.47 5.45 -15.24
N VAL A 375 -20.94 4.30 -14.78
CA VAL A 375 -21.17 3.12 -15.61
C VAL A 375 -22.66 2.88 -15.85
N LYS A 376 -23.54 3.55 -15.09
CA LYS A 376 -25.01 3.41 -15.22
C LYS A 376 -25.47 1.95 -15.11
N ILE A 377 -25.01 1.29 -14.02
CA ILE A 377 -25.35 -0.11 -13.72
C ILE A 377 -26.65 -0.13 -12.92
#